data_b8df65c550356ec1c27b770db50cf6ce
#
_entry.id   b8df65c550356ec1c27b770db50cf6ce
#
_cell.length_a   1.000
_cell.length_b   1.000
_cell.length_c   1.000
_cell.angle_alpha   90.00
_cell.angle_beta   90.00
_cell.angle_gamma   90.00
#
_symmetry.space_group_name_H-M   'P 1'
#
loop_
_entity.id
_entity.type
_entity.pdbx_description
1 polymer ?
#
loop_
_entity_poly.entity_id
_entity_poly.type
_entity_poly.pdbx_seq_one_letter_code
_entity_poly.pdbx_strand_id
1 'polypeptide(L)'
;LNCVNTMLLNILKSKIHRVVITEANLDYIGSITIDEDLMDAANIYAGERVQVVDNTNGARLETYVIPGKRGSGCICMNGAAAHLIHVGDIVIIMAYAMMTPEEQATFKPAIVFPVNNKLS
;
A
#
# COMPACT_ATOMS: atom_id res chain seq x y z
N LEU A 1 17.51 -37.20 -8.41
CA LEU A 1 17.03 -35.93 -8.86
C LEU A 1 15.74 -35.53 -8.16
N ASN A 2 15.76 -34.42 -7.51
CA ASN A 2 14.62 -33.96 -6.76
C ASN A 2 13.88 -32.84 -7.47
N CYS A 3 12.72 -33.17 -8.00
CA CYS A 3 11.78 -32.13 -8.38
C CYS A 3 11.14 -31.62 -7.11
N VAL A 4 11.69 -30.57 -6.55
CA VAL A 4 11.08 -29.94 -5.41
C VAL A 4 9.97 -29.05 -5.88
N ASN A 5 8.74 -29.40 -5.56
CA ASN A 5 7.61 -28.53 -5.78
C ASN A 5 7.68 -27.45 -4.71
N THR A 6 8.21 -26.29 -5.11
CA THR A 6 8.30 -25.15 -4.19
C THR A 6 6.94 -24.48 -4.14
N MET A 7 6.30 -24.55 -2.99
CA MET A 7 5.08 -23.80 -2.74
C MET A 7 5.47 -22.39 -2.32
N LEU A 8 4.91 -21.40 -3.00
CA LEU A 8 5.10 -20.00 -2.66
C LEU A 8 3.84 -19.49 -1.99
N LEU A 9 4.01 -18.87 -0.85
CA LEU A 9 2.92 -18.25 -0.10
C LEU A 9 2.90 -16.76 -0.41
N ASN A 10 1.71 -16.19 -0.48
CA ASN A 10 1.54 -14.75 -0.66
C ASN A 10 1.40 -14.12 0.73
N ILE A 11 2.48 -13.54 1.22
CA ILE A 11 2.60 -13.11 2.62
C ILE A 11 2.58 -11.60 2.71
N LEU A 12 1.90 -11.08 3.72
CA LEU A 12 1.89 -9.64 3.99
C LEU A 12 3.33 -9.15 4.19
N LYS A 13 3.76 -8.25 3.31
CA LYS A 13 5.10 -7.67 3.34
C LYS A 13 5.09 -6.28 3.96
N SER A 14 4.07 -5.49 3.66
CA SER A 14 4.01 -4.08 4.00
C SER A 14 2.60 -3.70 4.40
N LYS A 15 2.49 -2.79 5.37
CA LYS A 15 1.20 -2.23 5.75
C LYS A 15 1.37 -0.80 6.25
N ILE A 16 0.62 0.11 5.64
CA ILE A 16 0.49 1.48 6.15
C ILE A 16 -0.91 1.55 6.75
N HIS A 17 -0.97 1.67 8.08
CA HIS A 17 -2.22 1.53 8.81
C HIS A 17 -2.85 2.90 9.08
N ARG A 18 -4.00 3.16 8.44
CA ARG A 18 -4.86 4.31 8.72
C ARG A 18 -4.23 5.64 8.35
N VAL A 19 -4.06 5.87 7.06
CA VAL A 19 -3.74 7.19 6.52
C VAL A 19 -5.00 7.81 5.93
N VAL A 20 -4.97 9.13 5.77
CA VAL A 20 -6.09 9.90 5.24
C VAL A 20 -5.83 10.26 3.78
N ILE A 21 -6.81 10.05 2.94
CA ILE A 21 -6.74 10.46 1.52
C ILE A 21 -6.71 11.98 1.48
N THR A 22 -5.66 12.54 0.89
CA THR A 22 -5.48 13.99 0.79
C THR A 22 -5.96 14.56 -0.54
N GLU A 23 -5.96 13.74 -1.59
CA GLU A 23 -6.36 14.15 -2.93
C GLU A 23 -7.01 12.98 -3.66
N ALA A 24 -7.91 13.30 -4.60
CA ALA A 24 -8.50 12.33 -5.51
C ALA A 24 -8.64 12.97 -6.88
N ASN A 25 -8.07 12.34 -7.91
CA ASN A 25 -8.04 12.89 -9.26
C ASN A 25 -8.55 11.87 -10.26
N LEU A 26 -9.80 12.04 -10.71
CA LEU A 26 -10.46 11.14 -11.66
C LEU A 26 -9.82 11.13 -13.03
N ASP A 27 -9.19 12.23 -13.42
CA ASP A 27 -8.66 12.42 -14.77
C ASP A 27 -7.19 11.97 -14.91
N TYR A 28 -6.61 11.48 -13.85
CA TYR A 28 -5.24 11.01 -13.86
C TYR A 28 -5.16 9.51 -14.12
N ILE A 29 -3.98 9.01 -14.49
CA ILE A 29 -3.76 7.58 -14.69
C ILE A 29 -3.98 6.84 -13.37
N GLY A 30 -4.76 5.78 -13.40
CA GLY A 30 -5.12 5.00 -12.21
C GLY A 30 -3.91 4.54 -11.42
N SER A 31 -3.83 4.98 -10.14
CA SER A 31 -2.70 4.69 -9.26
C SER A 31 -3.00 5.26 -7.88
N ILE A 32 -2.13 4.96 -6.92
CA ILE A 32 -2.13 5.67 -5.64
C ILE A 32 -0.78 6.35 -5.45
N THR A 33 -0.79 7.67 -5.25
CA THR A 33 0.42 8.41 -4.95
C THR A 33 0.60 8.43 -3.44
N ILE A 34 1.76 7.98 -2.97
CA ILE A 34 2.06 7.87 -1.54
C ILE A 34 3.33 8.67 -1.24
N ASP A 35 3.31 9.47 -0.18
CA ASP A 35 4.51 10.13 0.34
C ASP A 35 5.65 9.11 0.39
N GLU A 36 6.76 9.43 -0.27
CA GLU A 36 7.86 8.49 -0.43
C GLU A 36 8.51 8.11 0.90
N ASP A 37 8.43 8.97 1.91
CA ASP A 37 8.92 8.62 3.26
C ASP A 37 8.09 7.48 3.86
N LEU A 38 6.78 7.47 3.63
CA LEU A 38 5.91 6.38 4.07
C LEU A 38 6.21 5.11 3.30
N MET A 39 6.48 5.23 2.00
CA MET A 39 6.86 4.07 1.17
C MET A 39 8.13 3.43 1.70
N ASP A 40 9.15 4.22 1.97
CA ASP A 40 10.42 3.71 2.48
C ASP A 40 10.22 3.00 3.82
N ALA A 41 9.48 3.63 4.74
CA ALA A 41 9.23 3.05 6.06
C ALA A 41 8.46 1.73 5.97
N ALA A 42 7.55 1.61 5.01
CA ALA A 42 6.74 0.41 4.81
C ALA A 42 7.36 -0.58 3.83
N ASN A 43 8.54 -0.27 3.28
CA ASN A 43 9.21 -1.12 2.29
C ASN A 43 8.32 -1.34 1.06
N ILE A 44 7.67 -0.28 0.59
CA ILE A 44 6.85 -0.30 -0.63
C ILE A 44 7.63 0.41 -1.73
N TYR A 45 7.67 -0.18 -2.90
CA TYR A 45 8.44 0.29 -4.05
C TYR A 45 7.55 0.95 -5.11
N ALA A 46 8.12 1.88 -5.85
CA ALA A 46 7.43 2.50 -6.99
C ALA A 46 6.98 1.43 -7.98
N GLY A 47 5.74 1.51 -8.42
CA GLY A 47 5.16 0.54 -9.36
C GLY A 47 4.66 -0.73 -8.71
N GLU A 48 4.85 -0.91 -7.43
CA GLU A 48 4.40 -2.11 -6.73
C GLU A 48 2.88 -2.13 -6.63
N ARG A 49 2.30 -3.32 -6.84
CA ARG A 49 0.86 -3.52 -6.67
C ARG A 49 0.54 -3.52 -5.18
N VAL A 50 -0.48 -2.76 -4.80
CA VAL A 50 -0.97 -2.70 -3.43
C VAL A 50 -2.47 -2.92 -3.38
N GLN A 51 -2.93 -3.38 -2.23
CA GLN A 51 -4.33 -3.48 -1.91
C GLN A 51 -4.67 -2.30 -0.99
N VAL A 52 -5.74 -1.59 -1.32
CA VAL A 52 -6.19 -0.44 -0.53
C VAL A 52 -7.57 -0.74 0.01
N VAL A 53 -7.72 -0.62 1.31
CA VAL A 53 -8.99 -0.84 2.00
C VAL A 53 -9.43 0.48 2.59
N ASP A 54 -10.63 0.93 2.22
CA ASP A 54 -11.21 2.16 2.75
C ASP A 54 -11.95 1.82 4.03
N ASN A 55 -11.43 2.29 5.15
CA ASN A 55 -11.99 2.02 6.46
C ASN A 55 -13.29 2.81 6.69
N THR A 56 -13.50 3.88 5.95
CA THR A 56 -14.67 4.75 6.09
C THR A 56 -15.91 4.14 5.43
N ASN A 57 -15.76 3.49 4.25
CA ASN A 57 -16.91 2.98 3.51
C ASN A 57 -16.83 1.49 3.18
N GLY A 58 -15.75 0.82 3.53
CA GLY A 58 -15.59 -0.62 3.29
C GLY A 58 -15.14 -0.99 1.89
N ALA A 59 -14.85 -0.04 1.01
CA ALA A 59 -14.36 -0.33 -0.33
C ALA A 59 -12.99 -0.98 -0.27
N ARG A 60 -12.73 -1.89 -1.21
CA ARG A 60 -11.45 -2.59 -1.32
C ARG A 60 -11.08 -2.67 -2.79
N LEU A 61 -9.86 -2.24 -3.12
CA LEU A 61 -9.40 -2.30 -4.50
C LEU A 61 -7.90 -2.54 -4.56
N GLU A 62 -7.42 -2.82 -5.75
CA GLU A 62 -6.00 -2.96 -6.04
C GLU A 62 -5.58 -1.93 -7.05
N THR A 63 -4.37 -1.40 -6.87
CA THR A 63 -3.77 -0.44 -7.78
C THR A 63 -2.25 -0.54 -7.65
N TYR A 64 -1.51 0.37 -8.25
CA TYR A 64 -0.06 0.43 -8.11
C TYR A 64 0.37 1.78 -7.57
N VAL A 65 1.60 1.84 -7.05
CA VAL A 65 2.09 2.98 -6.28
C VAL A 65 2.94 3.90 -7.11
N ILE A 66 2.69 5.20 -6.97
CA ILE A 66 3.55 6.27 -7.50
C ILE A 66 4.12 7.04 -6.31
N PRO A 67 5.45 7.31 -6.30
CA PRO A 67 6.03 8.10 -5.21
C PRO A 67 5.51 9.54 -5.22
N GLY A 68 5.12 10.02 -4.06
CA GLY A 68 4.77 11.41 -3.84
C GLY A 68 5.86 12.15 -3.10
N LYS A 69 5.71 13.47 -2.99
CA LYS A 69 6.72 14.32 -2.36
C LYS A 69 7.00 13.90 -0.93
N ARG A 70 8.28 13.73 -0.62
CA ARG A 70 8.74 13.33 0.71
C ARG A 70 8.31 14.34 1.76
N GLY A 71 7.77 13.84 2.86
CA GLY A 71 7.36 14.65 3.99
C GLY A 71 6.08 15.44 3.77
N SER A 72 5.42 15.28 2.61
CA SER A 72 4.17 16.01 2.31
C SER A 72 2.96 15.42 3.01
N GLY A 73 3.02 14.14 3.37
CA GLY A 73 1.85 13.42 3.88
C GLY A 73 0.82 13.11 2.82
N CYS A 74 1.17 13.22 1.53
CA CYS A 74 0.20 13.03 0.46
C CYS A 74 -0.18 11.57 0.29
N ILE A 75 -1.48 11.33 0.17
CA ILE A 75 -2.06 10.05 -0.23
C ILE A 75 -3.13 10.42 -1.27
N CYS A 76 -2.83 10.18 -2.54
CA CYS A 76 -3.68 10.63 -3.62
C CYS A 76 -4.23 9.42 -4.40
N MET A 77 -5.55 9.32 -4.50
CA MET A 77 -6.19 8.31 -5.33
C MET A 77 -6.39 8.86 -6.72
N ASN A 78 -5.88 8.16 -7.71
CA ASN A 78 -5.89 8.59 -9.11
C ASN A 78 -6.76 7.67 -9.95
N GLY A 79 -7.45 8.26 -10.96
CA GLY A 79 -8.22 7.52 -11.92
C GLY A 79 -9.54 6.98 -11.36
N ALA A 80 -9.97 5.85 -11.88
CA ALA A 80 -11.29 5.27 -11.55
C ALA A 80 -11.46 4.97 -10.05
N ALA A 81 -10.38 4.69 -9.34
CA ALA A 81 -10.44 4.41 -7.91
C ALA A 81 -10.97 5.61 -7.11
N ALA A 82 -10.84 6.82 -7.66
CA ALA A 82 -11.36 8.03 -7.01
C ALA A 82 -12.90 8.05 -6.92
N HIS A 83 -13.59 7.16 -7.63
CA HIS A 83 -15.05 6.99 -7.45
C HIS A 83 -15.38 6.27 -6.16
N LEU A 84 -14.50 5.41 -5.67
CA LEU A 84 -14.77 4.56 -4.51
C LEU A 84 -14.09 5.06 -3.24
N ILE A 85 -12.96 5.71 -3.39
CA ILE A 85 -12.15 6.17 -2.25
C ILE A 85 -11.97 7.68 -2.39
N HIS A 86 -12.45 8.42 -1.40
CA HIS A 86 -12.63 9.87 -1.48
C HIS A 86 -11.70 10.61 -0.53
N VAL A 87 -11.46 11.89 -0.83
CA VAL A 87 -10.70 12.78 0.07
C VAL A 87 -11.33 12.76 1.47
N GLY A 88 -10.48 12.59 2.46
CA GLY A 88 -10.90 12.50 3.85
C GLY A 88 -11.14 11.09 4.34
N ASP A 89 -11.25 10.11 3.43
CA ASP A 89 -11.40 8.72 3.83
C ASP A 89 -10.14 8.22 4.51
N ILE A 90 -10.32 7.32 5.47
CA ILE A 90 -9.22 6.65 6.15
C ILE A 90 -8.99 5.32 5.48
N VAL A 91 -7.77 5.06 5.03
CA VAL A 91 -7.44 3.85 4.29
C VAL A 91 -6.28 3.08 4.94
N ILE A 92 -6.22 1.81 4.61
CA ILE A 92 -5.12 0.92 4.97
C ILE A 92 -4.52 0.42 3.65
N ILE A 93 -3.21 0.54 3.52
CA ILE A 93 -2.50 0.15 2.30
C ILE A 93 -1.64 -1.05 2.62
N MET A 94 -1.77 -2.12 1.83
CA MET A 94 -1.05 -3.37 2.07
C MET A 94 -0.36 -3.84 0.81
N ALA A 95 0.84 -4.39 0.97
CA ALA A 95 1.56 -5.05 -0.11
C ALA A 95 1.96 -6.45 0.34
N TYR A 96 2.11 -7.33 -0.62
CA TYR A 96 2.40 -8.74 -0.37
C TYR A 96 3.62 -9.17 -1.16
N ALA A 97 4.30 -10.19 -0.68
CA ALA A 97 5.43 -10.78 -1.38
C ALA A 97 5.27 -12.29 -1.39
N MET A 98 5.75 -12.91 -2.45
CA MET A 98 5.73 -14.36 -2.57
C MET A 98 7.00 -14.92 -1.95
N MET A 99 6.84 -15.88 -1.07
CA MET A 99 7.97 -16.48 -0.39
C MET A 99 7.67 -17.92 0.00
N THR A 100 8.72 -18.68 0.24
CA THR A 100 8.58 -20.06 0.68
C THR A 100 8.11 -20.11 2.14
N PRO A 101 7.55 -21.24 2.60
CA PRO A 101 7.22 -21.41 4.02
C PRO A 101 8.41 -21.19 4.95
N GLU A 102 9.62 -21.57 4.51
CA GLU A 102 10.84 -21.36 5.32
C GLU A 102 11.14 -19.86 5.45
N GLU A 103 11.06 -19.13 4.36
CA GLU A 103 11.28 -17.68 4.38
C GLU A 103 10.24 -17.00 5.25
N GLN A 104 8.98 -17.42 5.13
CA GLN A 104 7.88 -16.85 5.91
C GLN A 104 8.11 -17.00 7.42
N ALA A 105 8.69 -18.12 7.84
CA ALA A 105 8.87 -18.41 9.27
C ALA A 105 9.68 -17.33 10.00
N THR A 106 10.59 -16.66 9.31
CA THR A 106 11.46 -15.63 9.90
C THR A 106 11.22 -14.25 9.33
N PHE A 107 10.29 -14.11 8.36
CA PHE A 107 10.02 -12.83 7.74
C PHE A 107 9.23 -11.92 8.67
N LYS A 108 9.63 -10.65 8.73
CA LYS A 108 8.91 -9.63 9.51
C LYS A 108 8.37 -8.56 8.56
N PRO A 109 7.05 -8.41 8.47
CA PRO A 109 6.48 -7.35 7.63
C PRO A 109 6.80 -5.97 8.19
N ALA A 110 6.93 -5.00 7.29
CA ALA A 110 7.09 -3.60 7.66
C ALA A 110 5.70 -3.00 7.85
N ILE A 111 5.32 -2.76 9.10
CA ILE A 111 4.02 -2.19 9.44
C ILE A 111 4.23 -0.80 10.04
N VAL A 112 3.60 0.20 9.44
CA VAL A 112 3.76 1.60 9.81
C VAL A 112 2.43 2.14 10.32
N PHE A 113 2.49 2.92 11.39
CA PHE A 113 1.32 3.57 12.01
C PHE A 113 1.53 5.08 11.95
N PRO A 114 1.24 5.74 10.81
CA PRO A 114 1.46 7.17 10.69
C PRO A 114 0.51 7.97 11.58
N VAL A 115 0.97 9.16 11.98
CA VAL A 115 0.14 10.13 12.67
C VAL A 115 0.05 11.36 11.77
N ASN A 116 -1.17 11.75 11.40
CA ASN A 116 -1.43 12.82 10.43
C ASN A 116 -0.65 12.60 9.13
N ASN A 117 -0.68 11.37 8.63
CA ASN A 117 0.00 10.93 7.41
C ASN A 117 1.52 11.09 7.45
N LYS A 118 2.10 11.14 8.64
CA LYS A 118 3.55 11.32 8.79
C LYS A 118 4.12 10.30 9.77
N LEU A 119 5.39 10.01 9.59
CA LEU A 119 6.13 9.19 10.55
C LEU A 119 6.30 9.98 11.84
N SER A 120 6.12 9.31 12.94
CA SER A 120 6.28 9.91 14.27
C SER A 120 7.68 9.66 14.82
#